data_f8a9049166dc1a157d4ccd30b98d9dc2
#
_entry.id   f8a9049166dc1a157d4ccd30b98d9dc2
#
_cell.length_a   1.000
_cell.length_b   1.000
_cell.length_c   1.000
_cell.angle_alpha   90.00
_cell.angle_beta   90.00
_cell.angle_gamma   90.00
#
_symmetry.space_group_name_H-M   'P 1'
#
loop_
_entity.id
_entity.type
_entity.pdbx_description
1 polymer ?
#
loop_
_entity_poly.entity_id
_entity_poly.type
_entity_poly.pdbx_seq_one_letter_code
_entity_poly.pdbx_strand_id
1 'polypeptide(L)'
;MDRFVVGTGRCGSTLLSRMLGEHPTTLSVFEFFNGLDMGKRFGSEAMDGKEFASLISQEHPFVTMVLRRGYEVPEITYPFGPKAKYKRDDGLPWILVSTLPRLTDDPDSLFEETVAYAATLPKQQLSQQYRQLFEWLAQRLGRECWIERSGSSIDYIGSLHELYPEARFLHLHRDGPETALSMREHHAYRLAISLMYQLPPNTRDSHADLGEIDKGDTADTISQLLESQPPVEYFGRYWSQELVHGFRSLGKLNVNQYREIRFEDMVSKPKETLKEISDFFELPATEDGWIDRAAALVHGIPPTRFEKLPANEQELLTETCQVGGQLLGRIA
;
A
#
# COMPACT_ATOMS: atom_id res chain seq x y z
N MET A 1 -16.50 -6.99 11.03
CA MET A 1 -16.03 -5.58 10.98
C MET A 1 -14.93 -5.49 9.93
N ASP A 2 -15.05 -4.50 9.01
CA ASP A 2 -14.06 -4.26 7.98
C ASP A 2 -13.02 -3.25 8.49
N ARG A 3 -11.72 -3.55 8.31
CA ARG A 3 -10.62 -2.79 8.91
C ARG A 3 -9.60 -2.44 7.84
N PHE A 4 -9.32 -1.14 7.69
CA PHE A 4 -8.37 -0.64 6.71
C PHE A 4 -7.32 0.27 7.35
N VAL A 5 -6.05 0.02 7.02
CA VAL A 5 -4.97 0.96 7.30
C VAL A 5 -4.65 1.71 6.03
N VAL A 6 -4.77 3.02 6.07
CA VAL A 6 -4.56 3.92 4.93
C VAL A 6 -3.41 4.90 5.20
N GLY A 7 -2.83 5.42 4.14
CA GLY A 7 -1.75 6.42 4.23
C GLY A 7 -1.27 6.86 2.86
N THR A 8 -0.33 7.80 2.83
CA THR A 8 0.27 8.34 1.59
C THR A 8 1.34 7.43 0.96
N GLY A 9 1.60 6.27 1.58
CA GLY A 9 2.80 5.48 1.31
C GLY A 9 4.05 6.06 1.99
N ARG A 10 5.06 5.23 2.16
CA ARG A 10 6.35 5.56 2.82
C ARG A 10 6.22 6.14 4.24
N CYS A 11 5.06 6.01 4.84
CA CYS A 11 4.70 6.49 6.19
C CYS A 11 4.95 5.47 7.31
N GLY A 12 5.61 4.33 7.02
CA GLY A 12 5.87 3.26 8.00
C GLY A 12 4.83 2.14 7.99
N SER A 13 3.92 2.12 7.03
CA SER A 13 2.83 1.15 6.91
C SER A 13 3.32 -0.31 6.80
N THR A 14 4.49 -0.55 6.19
CA THR A 14 5.11 -1.90 6.15
C THR A 14 5.52 -2.38 7.55
N LEU A 15 6.07 -1.49 8.38
CA LEU A 15 6.39 -1.83 9.77
C LEU A 15 5.10 -2.14 10.54
N LEU A 16 4.09 -1.27 10.44
CA LEU A 16 2.80 -1.52 11.10
C LEU A 16 2.17 -2.84 10.66
N SER A 17 2.20 -3.17 9.36
CA SER A 17 1.69 -4.46 8.87
C SER A 17 2.39 -5.65 9.50
N ARG A 18 3.72 -5.58 9.66
CA ARG A 18 4.51 -6.62 10.35
C ARG A 18 4.14 -6.69 11.84
N MET A 19 3.99 -5.54 12.50
CA MET A 19 3.58 -5.48 13.91
C MET A 19 2.20 -6.10 14.13
N LEU A 20 1.24 -5.80 13.26
CA LEU A 20 -0.11 -6.41 13.29
C LEU A 20 -0.09 -7.91 12.96
N GLY A 21 0.85 -8.36 12.15
CA GLY A 21 1.07 -9.78 11.84
C GLY A 21 1.50 -10.63 13.06
N GLU A 22 2.07 -10.00 14.10
CA GLU A 22 2.40 -10.68 15.37
C GLU A 22 1.15 -11.02 16.20
N HIS A 23 0.00 -10.41 15.91
CA HIS A 23 -1.25 -10.73 16.57
C HIS A 23 -1.70 -12.14 16.18
N PRO A 24 -1.97 -13.05 17.15
CA PRO A 24 -2.15 -14.48 16.85
C PRO A 24 -3.40 -14.79 16.04
N THR A 25 -4.44 -13.97 16.14
CA THR A 25 -5.73 -14.22 15.49
C THR A 25 -6.06 -13.21 14.37
N THR A 26 -5.15 -12.28 14.06
CA THR A 26 -5.36 -11.25 13.00
C THR A 26 -4.52 -11.56 11.78
N LEU A 27 -5.16 -11.58 10.61
CA LEU A 27 -4.49 -11.61 9.31
C LEU A 27 -4.19 -10.17 8.86
N SER A 28 -2.91 -9.83 8.68
CA SER A 28 -2.49 -8.56 8.09
C SER A 28 -2.34 -8.72 6.58
N VAL A 29 -3.37 -8.33 5.82
CA VAL A 29 -3.38 -8.37 4.35
C VAL A 29 -2.61 -7.18 3.81
N PHE A 30 -1.54 -7.44 3.07
CA PHE A 30 -0.57 -6.44 2.62
C PHE A 30 -0.78 -6.05 1.17
N GLU A 31 -0.93 -4.74 0.89
CA GLU A 31 -0.93 -4.14 -0.47
C GLU A 31 -1.94 -4.77 -1.45
N PHE A 32 -3.05 -5.30 -0.98
CA PHE A 32 -3.96 -6.05 -1.84
C PHE A 32 -4.56 -5.17 -2.94
N PHE A 33 -5.12 -4.01 -2.56
CA PHE A 33 -5.81 -3.14 -3.52
C PHE A 33 -4.87 -2.41 -4.47
N ASN A 34 -3.62 -2.15 -4.07
CA ASN A 34 -2.65 -1.46 -4.93
C ASN A 34 -2.28 -2.24 -6.18
N GLY A 35 -2.45 -3.56 -6.14
CA GLY A 35 -2.13 -4.43 -7.27
C GLY A 35 -3.27 -4.73 -8.21
N LEU A 36 -4.47 -4.24 -7.94
CA LEU A 36 -5.64 -4.52 -8.76
C LEU A 36 -5.87 -3.42 -9.81
N ASP A 37 -6.54 -3.79 -10.90
CA ASP A 37 -6.96 -2.87 -11.96
C ASP A 37 -7.69 -1.65 -11.36
N MET A 38 -7.13 -0.46 -11.56
CA MET A 38 -7.64 0.80 -10.99
C MET A 38 -9.09 1.09 -11.39
N GLY A 39 -9.51 0.69 -12.59
CA GLY A 39 -10.87 0.91 -13.09
C GLY A 39 -11.90 -0.07 -12.53
N LYS A 40 -11.45 -1.19 -11.95
CA LYS A 40 -12.34 -2.28 -11.51
C LYS A 40 -12.33 -2.52 -10.01
N ARG A 41 -11.21 -2.24 -9.32
CA ARG A 41 -10.99 -2.62 -7.90
C ARG A 41 -12.02 -2.07 -6.90
N PHE A 42 -12.72 -0.99 -7.24
CA PHE A 42 -13.77 -0.38 -6.41
C PHE A 42 -15.09 -0.21 -7.18
N GLY A 43 -15.33 -1.08 -8.17
CA GLY A 43 -16.56 -1.03 -8.95
C GLY A 43 -17.80 -1.29 -8.10
N SER A 44 -18.93 -0.64 -8.47
CA SER A 44 -20.22 -0.80 -7.79
C SER A 44 -21.07 -1.94 -8.35
N GLU A 45 -20.66 -2.54 -9.47
CA GLU A 45 -21.41 -3.61 -10.11
C GLU A 45 -21.16 -4.97 -9.45
N ALA A 46 -22.18 -5.82 -9.48
CA ALA A 46 -22.05 -7.20 -9.00
C ALA A 46 -21.19 -8.02 -9.97
N MET A 47 -20.21 -8.72 -9.43
CA MET A 47 -19.23 -9.54 -10.15
C MET A 47 -19.39 -11.02 -9.79
N ASP A 48 -19.33 -11.91 -10.76
CA ASP A 48 -19.30 -13.35 -10.47
C ASP A 48 -17.90 -13.83 -10.04
N GLY A 49 -17.82 -15.04 -9.49
CA GLY A 49 -16.58 -15.58 -8.95
C GLY A 49 -15.47 -15.74 -10.00
N LYS A 50 -15.81 -16.01 -11.26
CA LYS A 50 -14.79 -16.14 -12.33
C LYS A 50 -14.24 -14.80 -12.74
N GLU A 51 -15.10 -13.79 -12.84
CA GLU A 51 -14.69 -12.40 -13.09
C GLU A 51 -13.81 -11.88 -11.93
N PHE A 52 -14.19 -12.21 -10.70
CA PHE A 52 -13.41 -11.84 -9.51
C PHE A 52 -12.05 -12.57 -9.47
N ALA A 53 -12.03 -13.87 -9.74
CA ALA A 53 -10.79 -14.63 -9.85
C ALA A 53 -9.86 -14.05 -10.93
N SER A 54 -10.42 -13.66 -12.08
CA SER A 54 -9.67 -12.98 -13.14
C SER A 54 -9.10 -11.63 -12.68
N LEU A 55 -9.88 -10.83 -11.94
CA LEU A 55 -9.43 -9.53 -11.41
C LEU A 55 -8.21 -9.68 -10.49
N ILE A 56 -8.22 -10.66 -9.59
CA ILE A 56 -7.13 -10.85 -8.62
C ILE A 56 -5.92 -11.60 -9.17
N SER A 57 -6.06 -12.30 -10.29
CA SER A 57 -5.00 -13.10 -10.92
C SER A 57 -4.44 -12.51 -12.21
N GLN A 58 -4.94 -11.36 -12.65
CA GLN A 58 -4.40 -10.70 -13.83
C GLN A 58 -2.96 -10.22 -13.61
N GLU A 59 -2.19 -10.24 -14.69
CA GLU A 59 -0.86 -9.63 -14.70
C GLU A 59 -0.92 -8.17 -14.25
N HIS A 60 0.06 -7.77 -13.44
CA HIS A 60 0.25 -6.37 -13.08
C HIS A 60 1.35 -5.76 -13.97
N PRO A 61 1.03 -4.89 -14.95
CA PRO A 61 1.99 -4.40 -15.95
C PRO A 61 3.22 -3.74 -15.33
N PHE A 62 3.04 -2.95 -14.27
CA PHE A 62 4.15 -2.31 -13.55
C PHE A 62 5.12 -3.34 -12.96
N VAL A 63 4.60 -4.42 -12.35
CA VAL A 63 5.44 -5.50 -11.77
C VAL A 63 6.28 -6.15 -12.86
N THR A 64 5.64 -6.58 -13.95
CA THR A 64 6.32 -7.21 -15.08
C THR A 64 7.41 -6.30 -15.65
N MET A 65 7.08 -5.04 -15.87
CA MET A 65 7.99 -4.05 -16.43
C MET A 65 9.25 -3.83 -15.56
N VAL A 66 9.06 -3.72 -14.23
CA VAL A 66 10.15 -3.51 -13.26
C VAL A 66 11.00 -4.76 -13.10
N LEU A 67 10.36 -5.93 -12.91
CA LEU A 67 11.06 -7.20 -12.72
C LEU A 67 11.88 -7.62 -13.94
N ARG A 68 11.34 -7.42 -15.16
CA ARG A 68 12.01 -7.74 -16.42
C ARG A 68 13.32 -6.97 -16.59
N ARG A 69 13.42 -5.77 -16.00
CA ARG A 69 14.63 -4.94 -16.01
C ARG A 69 15.56 -5.20 -14.83
N GLY A 70 15.24 -6.17 -13.98
CA GLY A 70 16.07 -6.52 -12.83
C GLY A 70 16.00 -5.57 -11.65
N TYR A 71 15.05 -4.61 -11.64
CA TYR A 71 14.86 -3.73 -10.50
C TYR A 71 14.16 -4.44 -9.34
N GLU A 72 14.51 -4.03 -8.13
CA GLU A 72 13.87 -4.50 -6.91
C GLU A 72 12.95 -3.43 -6.35
N VAL A 73 11.76 -3.86 -5.94
CA VAL A 73 10.78 -3.04 -5.24
C VAL A 73 10.51 -3.72 -3.89
N PRO A 74 10.66 -3.02 -2.76
CA PRO A 74 10.56 -3.62 -1.42
C PRO A 74 9.25 -4.35 -1.12
N GLU A 75 8.20 -4.01 -1.85
CA GLU A 75 6.89 -4.66 -1.75
C GLU A 75 6.88 -6.05 -2.39
N ILE A 76 7.75 -6.31 -3.36
CA ILE A 76 7.88 -7.61 -4.04
C ILE A 76 8.77 -8.52 -3.21
N THR A 77 8.17 -9.52 -2.59
CA THR A 77 8.87 -10.46 -1.70
C THR A 77 8.74 -11.92 -2.14
N TYR A 78 8.25 -12.16 -3.35
CA TYR A 78 8.18 -13.49 -3.95
C TYR A 78 9.59 -14.10 -4.02
N PRO A 79 9.78 -15.38 -3.58
CA PRO A 79 11.10 -15.99 -3.45
C PRO A 79 11.62 -16.49 -4.80
N PHE A 80 11.92 -15.57 -5.74
CA PHE A 80 12.51 -15.91 -7.02
C PHE A 80 13.78 -16.73 -6.87
N GLY A 81 13.89 -17.82 -7.60
CA GLY A 81 15.06 -18.70 -7.56
C GLY A 81 14.87 -20.01 -8.32
N PRO A 82 15.82 -20.94 -8.26
CA PRO A 82 15.78 -22.19 -9.04
C PRO A 82 14.58 -23.10 -8.73
N LYS A 83 13.98 -22.95 -7.54
CA LYS A 83 12.82 -23.73 -7.09
C LYS A 83 11.49 -22.98 -7.25
N ALA A 84 11.52 -21.70 -7.61
CA ALA A 84 10.32 -20.91 -7.79
C ALA A 84 9.56 -21.39 -9.04
N LYS A 85 8.24 -21.45 -8.94
CA LYS A 85 7.37 -21.84 -10.06
C LYS A 85 7.36 -20.77 -11.15
N TYR A 86 7.42 -19.49 -10.75
CA TYR A 86 7.37 -18.35 -11.65
C TYR A 86 8.72 -17.65 -11.75
N LYS A 87 8.99 -17.07 -12.92
CA LYS A 87 10.21 -16.31 -13.21
C LYS A 87 9.90 -14.82 -13.28
N ARG A 88 10.96 -13.98 -13.19
CA ARG A 88 10.84 -12.53 -13.26
C ARG A 88 10.22 -11.99 -14.56
N ASP A 89 10.37 -12.76 -15.66
CA ASP A 89 9.87 -12.39 -16.97
C ASP A 89 8.41 -12.87 -17.23
N ASP A 90 7.86 -13.68 -16.35
CA ASP A 90 6.46 -14.09 -16.44
C ASP A 90 5.56 -12.92 -16.10
N GLY A 91 4.40 -12.81 -16.73
CA GLY A 91 3.39 -11.82 -16.40
C GLY A 91 2.74 -12.12 -15.06
N LEU A 92 3.21 -11.51 -13.98
CA LEU A 92 2.86 -11.89 -12.62
C LEU A 92 1.77 -11.01 -12.00
N PRO A 93 0.76 -11.63 -11.33
CA PRO A 93 -0.20 -10.90 -10.51
C PRO A 93 0.49 -10.29 -9.28
N TRP A 94 0.04 -9.08 -8.90
CA TRP A 94 0.57 -8.41 -7.72
C TRP A 94 0.39 -9.21 -6.43
N ILE A 95 -0.78 -9.83 -6.23
CA ILE A 95 -1.05 -10.60 -5.01
C ILE A 95 -0.07 -11.77 -4.84
N LEU A 96 0.36 -12.41 -5.93
CA LEU A 96 1.34 -13.49 -5.91
C LEU A 96 2.73 -13.00 -5.46
N VAL A 97 3.14 -11.82 -5.90
CA VAL A 97 4.51 -11.34 -5.65
C VAL A 97 4.64 -10.44 -4.43
N SER A 98 3.56 -9.86 -3.94
CA SER A 98 3.57 -8.88 -2.84
C SER A 98 2.74 -9.31 -1.63
N THR A 99 1.47 -9.71 -1.82
CA THR A 99 0.56 -10.00 -0.71
C THR A 99 0.81 -11.36 -0.09
N LEU A 100 0.73 -12.42 -0.89
CA LEU A 100 0.77 -13.80 -0.39
C LEU A 100 2.13 -14.25 0.16
N PRO A 101 3.30 -13.82 -0.38
CA PRO A 101 4.59 -14.20 0.20
C PRO A 101 4.83 -13.68 1.62
N ARG A 102 4.01 -12.74 2.09
CA ARG A 102 4.06 -12.25 3.48
C ARG A 102 3.17 -13.04 4.42
N LEU A 103 2.34 -13.93 3.89
CA LEU A 103 1.38 -14.71 4.64
C LEU A 103 1.80 -16.18 4.81
N THR A 104 2.67 -16.68 3.90
CA THR A 104 3.10 -18.08 3.86
C THR A 104 4.48 -18.24 3.23
N ASP A 105 5.16 -19.33 3.57
CA ASP A 105 6.41 -19.74 2.92
C ASP A 105 6.16 -20.49 1.57
N ASP A 106 4.89 -20.83 1.25
CA ASP A 106 4.47 -21.42 -0.02
C ASP A 106 3.43 -20.53 -0.72
N PRO A 107 3.86 -19.39 -1.30
CA PRO A 107 2.96 -18.47 -1.97
C PRO A 107 2.33 -19.03 -3.24
N ASP A 108 2.97 -19.98 -3.90
CA ASP A 108 2.47 -20.59 -5.13
C ASP A 108 1.19 -21.39 -4.86
N SER A 109 1.23 -22.31 -3.88
CA SER A 109 0.05 -23.10 -3.50
C SER A 109 -1.07 -22.20 -2.97
N LEU A 110 -0.74 -21.22 -2.10
CA LEU A 110 -1.74 -20.32 -1.58
C LEU A 110 -2.38 -19.46 -2.68
N PHE A 111 -1.62 -19.06 -3.69
CA PHE A 111 -2.16 -18.32 -4.83
C PHE A 111 -3.16 -19.17 -5.63
N GLU A 112 -2.81 -20.41 -5.95
CA GLU A 112 -3.71 -21.31 -6.67
C GLU A 112 -5.01 -21.57 -5.89
N GLU A 113 -4.89 -21.83 -4.58
CA GLU A 113 -6.05 -22.00 -3.70
C GLU A 113 -6.91 -20.71 -3.63
N THR A 114 -6.27 -19.53 -3.56
CA THR A 114 -6.94 -18.23 -3.51
C THR A 114 -7.78 -17.98 -4.77
N VAL A 115 -7.17 -18.20 -5.94
CA VAL A 115 -7.85 -18.02 -7.23
C VAL A 115 -8.96 -19.05 -7.41
N ALA A 116 -8.70 -20.32 -7.04
CA ALA A 116 -9.70 -21.38 -7.10
C ALA A 116 -10.91 -21.09 -6.20
N TYR A 117 -10.67 -20.63 -4.96
CA TYR A 117 -11.74 -20.23 -4.05
C TYR A 117 -12.54 -19.05 -4.60
N ALA A 118 -11.86 -18.00 -5.05
CA ALA A 118 -12.51 -16.82 -5.64
C ALA A 118 -13.45 -17.20 -6.80
N ALA A 119 -13.03 -18.14 -7.65
CA ALA A 119 -13.83 -18.64 -8.78
C ALA A 119 -15.12 -19.37 -8.37
N THR A 120 -15.22 -19.85 -7.12
CA THR A 120 -16.41 -20.53 -6.60
C THR A 120 -17.47 -19.59 -6.05
N LEU A 121 -17.10 -18.31 -5.82
CA LEU A 121 -18.00 -17.34 -5.20
C LEU A 121 -19.19 -17.02 -6.12
N PRO A 122 -20.40 -16.81 -5.55
CA PRO A 122 -21.57 -16.45 -6.34
C PRO A 122 -21.45 -15.04 -6.92
N LYS A 123 -22.31 -14.69 -7.87
CA LYS A 123 -22.44 -13.32 -8.33
C LYS A 123 -22.98 -12.44 -7.20
N GLN A 124 -22.18 -11.44 -6.78
CA GLN A 124 -22.49 -10.55 -5.66
C GLN A 124 -21.71 -9.24 -5.77
N GLN A 125 -21.99 -8.28 -4.88
CA GLN A 125 -21.28 -7.02 -4.81
C GLN A 125 -19.78 -7.26 -4.55
N LEU A 126 -18.94 -6.41 -5.14
CA LEU A 126 -17.49 -6.54 -5.04
C LEU A 126 -16.99 -6.49 -3.57
N SER A 127 -17.65 -5.69 -2.72
CA SER A 127 -17.36 -5.69 -1.27
C SER A 127 -17.57 -7.05 -0.61
N GLN A 128 -18.56 -7.82 -1.05
CA GLN A 128 -18.80 -9.19 -0.55
C GLN A 128 -17.75 -10.17 -1.09
N GLN A 129 -17.32 -10.01 -2.37
CA GLN A 129 -16.24 -10.81 -2.94
C GLN A 129 -14.96 -10.66 -2.11
N TYR A 130 -14.51 -9.42 -1.83
CA TYR A 130 -13.33 -9.17 -1.02
C TYR A 130 -13.48 -9.66 0.42
N ARG A 131 -14.63 -9.36 1.06
CA ARG A 131 -14.86 -9.79 2.45
C ARG A 131 -14.75 -11.30 2.58
N GLN A 132 -15.45 -12.06 1.72
CA GLN A 132 -15.40 -13.52 1.76
C GLN A 132 -13.99 -14.05 1.45
N LEU A 133 -13.27 -13.43 0.53
CA LEU A 133 -11.88 -13.80 0.24
C LEU A 133 -10.97 -13.58 1.46
N PHE A 134 -11.07 -12.44 2.12
CA PHE A 134 -10.24 -12.13 3.29
C PHE A 134 -10.60 -12.98 4.50
N GLU A 135 -11.89 -13.28 4.70
CA GLU A 135 -12.37 -14.20 5.72
C GLU A 135 -11.86 -15.62 5.45
N TRP A 136 -11.93 -16.08 4.20
CA TRP A 136 -11.40 -17.39 3.82
C TRP A 136 -9.88 -17.46 4.01
N LEU A 137 -9.13 -16.44 3.58
CA LEU A 137 -7.68 -16.37 3.80
C LEU A 137 -7.34 -16.40 5.31
N ALA A 138 -8.09 -15.65 6.13
CA ALA A 138 -7.90 -15.65 7.57
C ALA A 138 -8.12 -17.07 8.14
N GLN A 139 -9.22 -17.72 7.83
CA GLN A 139 -9.53 -19.09 8.29
C GLN A 139 -8.49 -20.10 7.78
N ARG A 140 -8.10 -20.01 6.50
CA ARG A 140 -7.10 -20.88 5.88
C ARG A 140 -5.74 -20.81 6.59
N LEU A 141 -5.41 -19.64 7.13
CA LEU A 141 -4.16 -19.36 7.83
C LEU A 141 -4.30 -19.38 9.37
N GLY A 142 -5.43 -19.91 9.90
CA GLY A 142 -5.66 -20.03 11.33
C GLY A 142 -5.87 -18.70 12.06
N ARG A 143 -6.45 -17.71 11.36
CA ARG A 143 -6.78 -16.39 11.90
C ARG A 143 -8.30 -16.21 12.01
N GLU A 144 -8.75 -15.29 12.87
CA GLU A 144 -10.16 -15.04 13.14
C GLU A 144 -10.68 -13.77 12.46
N CYS A 145 -9.82 -12.82 12.20
CA CYS A 145 -10.16 -11.55 11.56
C CYS A 145 -9.03 -11.06 10.63
N TRP A 146 -9.32 -10.03 9.86
CA TRP A 146 -8.39 -9.46 8.92
C TRP A 146 -8.32 -7.93 9.04
N ILE A 147 -7.18 -7.38 8.64
CA ILE A 147 -6.92 -5.96 8.42
C ILE A 147 -6.26 -5.84 7.06
N GLU A 148 -6.85 -5.07 6.14
CA GLU A 148 -6.18 -4.76 4.88
C GLU A 148 -5.37 -3.48 5.01
N ARG A 149 -4.18 -3.49 4.44
CA ARG A 149 -3.28 -2.36 4.42
C ARG A 149 -2.64 -2.19 3.03
N SER A 150 -3.06 -1.17 2.30
CA SER A 150 -2.40 -0.67 1.10
C SER A 150 -1.63 0.62 1.41
N GLY A 151 -0.43 0.77 0.84
CA GLY A 151 0.51 1.82 1.24
C GLY A 151 0.09 3.23 0.81
N SER A 152 -0.20 3.44 -0.47
CA SER A 152 -0.73 4.69 -1.03
C SER A 152 -2.23 4.54 -1.20
N SER A 153 -3.00 4.85 -0.18
CA SER A 153 -4.43 4.51 -0.11
C SER A 153 -5.27 5.50 0.68
N ILE A 154 -4.71 6.63 1.06
CA ILE A 154 -5.48 7.66 1.78
C ILE A 154 -6.65 8.19 0.93
N ASP A 155 -6.48 8.25 -0.38
CA ASP A 155 -7.48 8.63 -1.36
C ASP A 155 -8.56 7.54 -1.59
N TYR A 156 -8.30 6.28 -1.16
CA TYR A 156 -9.28 5.18 -1.27
C TYR A 156 -10.42 5.26 -0.25
N ILE A 157 -10.28 6.08 0.80
CA ILE A 157 -11.27 6.18 1.89
C ILE A 157 -12.68 6.36 1.34
N GLY A 158 -12.86 7.25 0.35
CA GLY A 158 -14.17 7.50 -0.26
C GLY A 158 -14.79 6.25 -0.88
N SER A 159 -14.04 5.57 -1.74
CA SER A 159 -14.48 4.35 -2.42
C SER A 159 -14.65 3.17 -1.45
N LEU A 160 -13.73 3.04 -0.49
CA LEU A 160 -13.84 1.99 0.53
C LEU A 160 -15.03 2.23 1.46
N HIS A 161 -15.36 3.48 1.82
CA HIS A 161 -16.53 3.78 2.62
C HIS A 161 -17.85 3.51 1.86
N GLU A 162 -17.88 3.74 0.55
CA GLU A 162 -19.04 3.38 -0.29
C GLU A 162 -19.25 1.86 -0.35
N LEU A 163 -18.17 1.09 -0.43
CA LEU A 163 -18.22 -0.39 -0.42
C LEU A 163 -18.46 -0.98 0.99
N TYR A 164 -17.98 -0.30 2.03
CA TYR A 164 -18.00 -0.75 3.42
C TYR A 164 -18.42 0.39 4.36
N PRO A 165 -19.74 0.73 4.41
CA PRO A 165 -20.23 1.89 5.17
C PRO A 165 -19.89 1.87 6.67
N GLU A 166 -19.69 0.68 7.24
CA GLU A 166 -19.38 0.49 8.68
C GLU A 166 -17.88 0.24 8.94
N ALA A 167 -17.03 0.39 7.92
CA ALA A 167 -15.60 0.16 8.06
C ALA A 167 -14.91 1.15 9.01
N ARG A 168 -13.81 0.71 9.60
CA ARG A 168 -12.88 1.58 10.36
C ARG A 168 -11.60 1.81 9.57
N PHE A 169 -11.15 3.05 9.56
CA PHE A 169 -9.98 3.52 8.84
C PHE A 169 -8.94 4.04 9.82
N LEU A 170 -7.80 3.37 9.88
CA LEU A 170 -6.63 3.85 10.59
C LEU A 170 -5.71 4.58 9.62
N HIS A 171 -5.58 5.88 9.78
CA HIS A 171 -4.67 6.69 8.97
C HIS A 171 -3.29 6.76 9.64
N LEU A 172 -2.32 6.05 9.07
CA LEU A 172 -0.94 6.16 9.46
C LEU A 172 -0.26 7.25 8.64
N HIS A 173 0.26 8.27 9.31
CA HIS A 173 0.96 9.38 8.66
C HIS A 173 2.32 9.66 9.30
N ARG A 174 3.19 10.28 8.55
CA ARG A 174 4.55 10.63 8.93
C ARG A 174 4.86 12.07 8.52
N ASP A 175 5.93 12.64 9.07
CA ASP A 175 6.49 13.91 8.62
C ASP A 175 6.57 13.99 7.09
N GLY A 176 6.07 15.10 6.51
CA GLY A 176 5.94 15.26 5.06
C GLY A 176 7.28 15.25 4.32
N PRO A 177 8.23 16.13 4.68
CA PRO A 177 9.57 16.13 4.12
C PRO A 177 10.26 14.77 4.15
N GLU A 178 10.23 14.07 5.28
CA GLU A 178 10.82 12.74 5.41
C GLU A 178 10.10 11.67 4.58
N THR A 179 8.78 11.79 4.44
CA THR A 179 7.98 10.89 3.58
C THR A 179 8.30 11.12 2.12
N ALA A 180 8.33 12.37 1.66
CA ALA A 180 8.67 12.76 0.29
C ALA A 180 10.09 12.29 -0.09
N LEU A 181 11.07 12.46 0.79
CA LEU A 181 12.43 11.96 0.58
C LEU A 181 12.51 10.43 0.53
N SER A 182 11.70 9.74 1.34
CA SER A 182 11.59 8.27 1.25
C SER A 182 10.95 7.80 -0.06
N MET A 183 10.00 8.58 -0.62
CA MET A 183 9.44 8.33 -1.94
C MET A 183 10.50 8.53 -3.04
N ARG A 184 11.32 9.60 -2.96
CA ARG A 184 12.39 9.89 -3.92
C ARG A 184 13.43 8.76 -4.01
N GLU A 185 13.67 8.04 -2.93
CA GLU A 185 14.56 6.87 -2.91
C GLU A 185 13.95 5.60 -3.50
N HIS A 186 12.65 5.59 -3.76
CA HIS A 186 11.91 4.40 -4.16
C HIS A 186 11.63 4.39 -5.67
N HIS A 187 12.12 3.38 -6.39
CA HIS A 187 11.99 3.29 -7.86
C HIS A 187 10.55 3.45 -8.37
N ALA A 188 9.56 2.81 -7.72
CA ALA A 188 8.16 2.92 -8.12
C ALA A 188 7.63 4.35 -8.04
N TYR A 189 7.99 5.10 -6.99
CA TYR A 189 7.60 6.50 -6.86
C TYR A 189 8.32 7.39 -7.86
N ARG A 190 9.60 7.13 -8.16
CA ARG A 190 10.32 7.88 -9.20
C ARG A 190 9.61 7.76 -10.54
N LEU A 191 9.25 6.55 -10.94
CA LEU A 191 8.50 6.31 -12.17
C LEU A 191 7.13 7.00 -12.13
N ALA A 192 6.32 6.76 -11.09
CA ALA A 192 4.99 7.34 -10.96
C ALA A 192 5.02 8.89 -10.98
N ILE A 193 5.91 9.50 -10.22
CA ILE A 193 6.07 10.96 -10.15
C ILE A 193 6.55 11.51 -11.50
N SER A 194 7.51 10.87 -12.16
CA SER A 194 7.99 11.31 -13.46
C SER A 194 6.90 11.28 -14.52
N LEU A 195 6.08 10.23 -14.54
CA LEU A 195 4.94 10.12 -15.45
C LEU A 195 3.85 11.15 -15.12
N MET A 196 3.46 11.27 -13.85
CA MET A 196 2.39 12.17 -13.39
C MET A 196 2.70 13.65 -13.71
N TYR A 197 3.95 14.07 -13.53
CA TYR A 197 4.38 15.45 -13.75
C TYR A 197 5.12 15.64 -15.08
N GLN A 198 5.12 14.65 -15.97
CA GLN A 198 5.75 14.70 -17.30
C GLN A 198 7.23 15.16 -17.24
N LEU A 199 7.97 14.59 -16.28
CA LEU A 199 9.37 14.97 -16.08
C LEU A 199 10.29 14.28 -17.11
N PRO A 200 11.46 14.88 -17.44
CA PRO A 200 12.43 14.24 -18.32
C PRO A 200 12.95 12.88 -17.76
N PRO A 201 13.32 11.94 -18.61
CA PRO A 201 13.30 12.00 -20.08
C PRO A 201 11.88 12.14 -20.61
N ASN A 202 11.66 12.98 -21.62
CA ASN A 202 10.35 13.39 -22.14
C ASN A 202 9.38 12.23 -22.27
N THR A 203 8.65 11.97 -21.19
CA THR A 203 7.61 10.96 -21.17
C THR A 203 6.38 11.50 -21.88
N ARG A 204 5.82 10.69 -22.75
CA ARG A 204 4.53 10.95 -23.37
C ARG A 204 3.46 11.00 -22.27
N ASP A 205 2.33 11.53 -22.62
CA ASP A 205 1.15 11.78 -21.81
C ASP A 205 1.07 11.01 -20.48
N SER A 206 0.87 11.73 -19.36
CA SER A 206 0.75 11.18 -18.01
C SER A 206 -0.37 10.14 -17.82
N HIS A 207 -1.25 10.01 -18.80
CA HIS A 207 -2.34 9.02 -18.85
C HIS A 207 -2.02 7.84 -19.78
N ALA A 208 -0.82 7.78 -20.36
CA ALA A 208 -0.45 6.67 -21.22
C ALA A 208 -0.42 5.35 -20.40
N ASP A 209 -0.98 4.29 -20.97
CA ASP A 209 -0.87 2.94 -20.44
C ASP A 209 0.61 2.56 -20.32
N LEU A 210 1.05 2.15 -19.13
CA LEU A 210 2.43 1.73 -18.88
C LEU A 210 2.87 0.62 -19.85
N GLY A 211 1.96 -0.27 -20.23
CA GLY A 211 2.22 -1.33 -21.19
C GLY A 211 2.48 -0.80 -22.60
N GLU A 212 1.86 0.29 -23.00
CA GLU A 212 2.11 0.96 -24.28
C GLU A 212 3.44 1.72 -24.28
N ILE A 213 3.80 2.36 -23.16
CA ILE A 213 5.13 2.97 -22.99
C ILE A 213 6.22 1.91 -23.06
N ASP A 214 6.05 0.76 -22.39
CA ASP A 214 7.00 -0.34 -22.37
C ASP A 214 7.21 -0.93 -23.77
N LYS A 215 6.15 -1.11 -24.56
CA LYS A 215 6.22 -1.61 -25.95
C LYS A 215 6.91 -0.64 -26.90
N GLY A 216 6.79 0.65 -26.67
CA GLY A 216 7.38 1.68 -27.51
C GLY A 216 8.79 2.12 -27.08
N ASP A 217 9.36 1.49 -26.07
CA ASP A 217 10.56 1.96 -25.40
C ASP A 217 11.86 1.46 -26.06
N THR A 218 12.18 2.01 -27.23
CA THR A 218 13.42 1.69 -27.97
C THR A 218 14.68 2.22 -27.29
N ALA A 219 14.55 3.22 -26.42
CA ALA A 219 15.66 3.85 -25.66
C ALA A 219 15.69 3.44 -24.20
N ASP A 220 14.86 2.48 -23.79
CA ASP A 220 14.63 2.08 -22.41
C ASP A 220 14.32 3.24 -21.46
N THR A 221 13.37 4.08 -21.86
CA THR A 221 12.88 5.24 -21.12
C THR A 221 12.45 4.85 -19.70
N ILE A 222 11.88 3.65 -19.52
CA ILE A 222 11.45 3.14 -18.20
C ILE A 222 12.65 2.98 -17.26
N SER A 223 13.75 2.35 -17.71
CA SER A 223 14.96 2.25 -16.89
C SER A 223 15.51 3.63 -16.53
N GLN A 224 15.53 4.55 -17.47
CA GLN A 224 15.97 5.93 -17.23
C GLN A 224 15.11 6.61 -16.15
N LEU A 225 13.79 6.42 -16.17
CA LEU A 225 12.88 6.96 -15.16
C LEU A 225 13.05 6.30 -13.80
N LEU A 226 13.19 4.98 -13.75
CA LEU A 226 13.42 4.24 -12.50
C LEU A 226 14.73 4.67 -11.81
N GLU A 227 15.78 4.99 -12.59
CA GLU A 227 17.09 5.46 -12.10
C GLU A 227 17.12 6.97 -11.86
N SER A 228 16.19 7.73 -12.43
CA SER A 228 16.14 9.18 -12.29
C SER A 228 15.99 9.60 -10.83
N GLN A 229 16.39 10.84 -10.54
CA GLN A 229 16.11 11.50 -9.26
C GLN A 229 15.33 12.79 -9.50
N PRO A 230 13.99 12.70 -9.67
CA PRO A 230 13.18 13.88 -9.85
C PRO A 230 13.39 14.90 -8.71
N PRO A 231 13.22 16.21 -8.99
CA PRO A 231 13.32 17.25 -7.97
C PRO A 231 12.41 17.02 -6.78
N VAL A 232 12.87 17.36 -5.57
CA VAL A 232 12.20 17.03 -4.29
C VAL A 232 10.79 17.60 -4.17
N GLU A 233 10.55 18.77 -4.76
CA GLU A 233 9.28 19.47 -4.72
C GLU A 233 8.12 18.67 -5.34
N TYR A 234 8.37 17.83 -6.32
CA TYR A 234 7.33 16.98 -6.91
C TYR A 234 6.86 15.91 -5.94
N PHE A 235 7.74 15.37 -5.12
CA PHE A 235 7.37 14.40 -4.09
C PHE A 235 6.62 15.05 -2.94
N GLY A 236 7.02 16.27 -2.52
CA GLY A 236 6.28 17.06 -1.52
C GLY A 236 4.89 17.44 -2.00
N ARG A 237 4.78 17.85 -3.27
CA ARG A 237 3.50 18.17 -3.92
C ARG A 237 2.59 16.94 -4.00
N TYR A 238 3.11 15.80 -4.45
CA TYR A 238 2.38 14.53 -4.49
C TYR A 238 1.86 14.16 -3.11
N TRP A 239 2.73 14.17 -2.07
CA TRP A 239 2.33 13.87 -0.71
C TRP A 239 1.20 14.77 -0.20
N SER A 240 1.29 16.09 -0.45
CA SER A 240 0.23 17.03 -0.08
C SER A 240 -1.07 16.79 -0.86
N GLN A 241 -1.00 16.47 -2.15
CA GLN A 241 -2.17 16.19 -2.98
C GLN A 241 -2.91 14.92 -2.53
N GLU A 242 -2.19 13.86 -2.19
CA GLU A 242 -2.77 12.63 -1.63
C GLU A 242 -3.57 12.92 -0.37
N LEU A 243 -3.02 13.71 0.55
CA LEU A 243 -3.73 14.13 1.77
C LEU A 243 -4.97 14.98 1.44
N VAL A 244 -4.86 15.95 0.53
CA VAL A 244 -6.01 16.76 0.11
C VAL A 244 -7.13 15.88 -0.46
N HIS A 245 -6.80 14.87 -1.28
CA HIS A 245 -7.77 13.95 -1.84
C HIS A 245 -8.42 13.09 -0.77
N GLY A 246 -7.62 12.48 0.12
CA GLY A 246 -8.13 11.65 1.20
C GLY A 246 -9.02 12.43 2.18
N PHE A 247 -8.58 13.61 2.60
CA PHE A 247 -9.32 14.44 3.56
C PHE A 247 -10.69 14.93 3.05
N ARG A 248 -10.89 15.04 1.74
CA ARG A 248 -12.22 15.32 1.16
C ARG A 248 -13.28 14.28 1.52
N SER A 249 -12.86 13.05 1.75
CA SER A 249 -13.76 11.94 2.08
C SER A 249 -13.99 11.78 3.58
N LEU A 250 -13.14 12.35 4.43
CA LEU A 250 -13.24 12.20 5.89
C LEU A 250 -14.52 12.79 6.47
N GLY A 251 -15.05 13.87 5.89
CA GLY A 251 -16.30 14.47 6.32
C GLY A 251 -17.54 13.56 6.19
N LYS A 252 -17.41 12.43 5.47
CA LYS A 252 -18.47 11.41 5.35
C LYS A 252 -18.42 10.36 6.47
N LEU A 253 -17.34 10.28 7.23
CA LEU A 253 -17.11 9.28 8.25
C LEU A 253 -17.64 9.74 9.62
N ASN A 254 -18.15 8.79 10.40
CA ASN A 254 -18.45 9.02 11.81
C ASN A 254 -17.15 9.06 12.63
N VAL A 255 -17.17 9.73 13.77
CA VAL A 255 -16.01 9.89 14.66
C VAL A 255 -15.37 8.54 15.09
N ASN A 256 -16.17 7.49 15.17
CA ASN A 256 -15.69 6.15 15.55
C ASN A 256 -15.11 5.35 14.37
N GLN A 257 -15.22 5.85 13.14
CA GLN A 257 -14.75 5.17 11.92
C GLN A 257 -13.35 5.58 11.50
N TYR A 258 -12.79 6.65 12.09
CA TYR A 258 -11.50 7.18 11.70
C TYR A 258 -10.60 7.43 12.90
N ARG A 259 -9.34 7.02 12.79
CA ARG A 259 -8.30 7.24 13.77
C ARG A 259 -6.98 7.58 13.08
N GLU A 260 -6.29 8.59 13.57
CA GLU A 260 -4.94 8.95 13.11
C GLU A 260 -3.88 8.39 14.06
N ILE A 261 -2.81 7.86 13.47
CA ILE A 261 -1.60 7.43 14.17
C ILE A 261 -0.39 8.07 13.50
N ARG A 262 0.45 8.70 14.28
CA ARG A 262 1.72 9.25 13.82
C ARG A 262 2.79 8.15 13.80
N PHE A 263 3.54 8.06 12.71
CA PHE A 263 4.67 7.14 12.61
C PHE A 263 5.67 7.34 13.77
N GLU A 264 5.93 8.59 14.12
CA GLU A 264 6.86 8.95 15.19
C GLU A 264 6.41 8.43 16.55
N ASP A 265 5.10 8.44 16.83
CA ASP A 265 4.52 7.88 18.05
C ASP A 265 4.59 6.34 18.02
N MET A 266 4.29 5.72 16.89
CA MET A 266 4.42 4.28 16.71
C MET A 266 5.84 3.78 16.97
N VAL A 267 6.86 4.54 16.59
CA VAL A 267 8.26 4.14 16.78
C VAL A 267 8.76 4.48 18.19
N SER A 268 8.34 5.60 18.78
CA SER A 268 8.78 6.01 20.12
C SER A 268 8.02 5.34 21.26
N LYS A 269 6.75 4.99 21.05
CA LYS A 269 5.83 4.38 22.02
C LYS A 269 5.08 3.20 21.42
N PRO A 270 5.78 2.17 20.93
CA PRO A 270 5.15 1.12 20.13
C PRO A 270 4.08 0.33 20.88
N LYS A 271 4.26 0.06 22.18
CA LYS A 271 3.29 -0.72 22.96
C LYS A 271 1.98 0.04 23.19
N GLU A 272 2.08 1.32 23.53
CA GLU A 272 0.92 2.20 23.73
C GLU A 272 0.16 2.37 22.41
N THR A 273 0.88 2.59 21.32
CA THR A 273 0.28 2.75 19.97
C THR A 273 -0.41 1.45 19.52
N LEU A 274 0.21 0.29 19.73
CA LEU A 274 -0.41 -1.00 19.39
C LEU A 274 -1.67 -1.27 20.20
N LYS A 275 -1.68 -0.88 21.48
CA LYS A 275 -2.88 -0.99 22.32
C LYS A 275 -4.00 -0.08 21.78
N GLU A 276 -3.69 1.17 21.45
CA GLU A 276 -4.67 2.09 20.84
C GLU A 276 -5.23 1.54 19.53
N ILE A 277 -4.38 0.96 18.66
CA ILE A 277 -4.80 0.34 17.40
C ILE A 277 -5.68 -0.89 17.66
N SER A 278 -5.29 -1.73 18.61
CA SER A 278 -6.06 -2.91 19.01
C SER A 278 -7.46 -2.54 19.50
N ASP A 279 -7.54 -1.55 20.39
CA ASP A 279 -8.80 -1.03 20.92
C ASP A 279 -9.66 -0.42 19.80
N PHE A 280 -9.07 0.38 18.90
CA PHE A 280 -9.76 1.01 17.79
C PHE A 280 -10.33 -0.02 16.80
N PHE A 281 -9.58 -1.06 16.47
CA PHE A 281 -10.01 -2.10 15.55
C PHE A 281 -10.81 -3.23 16.26
N GLU A 282 -11.00 -3.15 17.57
CA GLU A 282 -11.65 -4.21 18.35
C GLU A 282 -11.04 -5.59 18.03
N LEU A 283 -9.71 -5.67 18.14
CA LEU A 283 -9.02 -6.94 17.92
C LEU A 283 -9.30 -7.90 19.09
N PRO A 284 -9.38 -9.22 18.83
CA PRO A 284 -9.59 -10.19 19.89
C PRO A 284 -8.54 -10.06 21.00
N ALA A 285 -8.98 -10.07 22.24
CA ALA A 285 -8.06 -10.04 23.37
C ALA A 285 -7.22 -11.33 23.43
N THR A 286 -5.93 -11.18 23.71
CA THR A 286 -5.00 -12.32 23.81
C THR A 286 -3.94 -12.05 24.88
N GLU A 287 -3.54 -13.08 25.58
CA GLU A 287 -2.48 -13.05 26.63
C GLU A 287 -1.13 -13.58 26.13
N ASP A 288 -0.96 -13.77 24.82
CA ASP A 288 0.22 -14.42 24.22
C ASP A 288 1.47 -13.53 24.12
N GLY A 289 1.39 -12.27 24.57
CA GLY A 289 2.51 -11.32 24.55
C GLY A 289 2.83 -10.75 23.15
N TRP A 290 1.89 -10.77 22.21
CA TRP A 290 2.09 -10.27 20.83
C TRP A 290 2.54 -8.80 20.78
N ILE A 291 2.06 -7.95 21.70
CA ILE A 291 2.45 -6.54 21.77
C ILE A 291 3.96 -6.40 22.03
N ASP A 292 4.53 -7.25 22.89
CA ASP A 292 5.97 -7.24 23.16
C ASP A 292 6.78 -7.70 21.97
N ARG A 293 6.34 -8.74 21.25
CA ARG A 293 6.97 -9.21 20.02
C ARG A 293 6.88 -8.15 18.92
N ALA A 294 5.69 -7.57 18.72
CA ALA A 294 5.48 -6.51 17.74
C ALA A 294 6.32 -5.27 18.03
N ALA A 295 6.40 -4.84 19.28
CA ALA A 295 7.23 -3.70 19.69
C ALA A 295 8.73 -3.95 19.46
N ALA A 296 9.20 -5.18 19.59
CA ALA A 296 10.58 -5.56 19.34
C ALA A 296 10.99 -5.44 17.84
N LEU A 297 10.03 -5.34 16.91
CA LEU A 297 10.31 -5.06 15.50
C LEU A 297 10.75 -3.61 15.22
N VAL A 298 10.60 -2.73 16.20
CA VAL A 298 11.01 -1.33 16.09
C VAL A 298 12.49 -1.19 16.39
N HIS A 299 13.28 -0.73 15.40
CA HIS A 299 14.73 -0.56 15.53
C HIS A 299 15.15 0.89 15.80
N GLY A 300 14.22 1.73 16.27
CA GLY A 300 14.45 3.15 16.56
C GLY A 300 13.94 4.08 15.47
N ILE A 301 14.09 5.39 15.72
CA ILE A 301 13.66 6.44 14.78
C ILE A 301 14.69 6.52 13.65
N PRO A 302 14.28 6.44 12.38
CA PRO A 302 15.18 6.63 11.25
C PRO A 302 15.85 8.01 11.30
N PRO A 303 17.13 8.13 10.89
CA PRO A 303 17.80 9.42 10.85
C PRO A 303 17.10 10.36 9.87
N THR A 304 17.10 11.66 10.20
CA THR A 304 16.54 12.71 9.34
C THR A 304 17.35 12.84 8.06
N ARG A 305 16.67 12.95 6.94
CA ARG A 305 17.25 13.21 5.61
C ARG A 305 17.15 14.68 5.24
N PHE A 306 16.06 15.31 5.68
CA PHE A 306 15.72 16.69 5.36
C PHE A 306 16.86 17.68 5.70
N GLU A 307 17.45 17.56 6.88
CA GLU A 307 18.55 18.43 7.34
C GLU A 307 19.84 18.32 6.51
N LYS A 308 19.96 17.25 5.71
CA LYS A 308 21.14 16.99 4.86
C LYS A 308 20.99 17.56 3.45
N LEU A 309 19.81 18.06 3.11
CA LEU A 309 19.56 18.67 1.80
C LEU A 309 20.23 20.04 1.70
N PRO A 310 20.56 20.50 0.47
CA PRO A 310 20.87 21.89 0.19
C PRO A 310 19.72 22.83 0.64
N ALA A 311 20.06 24.03 1.09
CA ALA A 311 19.06 24.98 1.65
C ALA A 311 17.91 25.27 0.66
N ASN A 312 18.18 25.41 -0.62
CA ASN A 312 17.15 25.63 -1.64
C ASN A 312 16.21 24.41 -1.80
N GLU A 313 16.70 23.17 -1.67
CA GLU A 313 15.84 21.98 -1.69
C GLU A 313 15.00 21.87 -0.41
N GLN A 314 15.55 22.27 0.75
CA GLN A 314 14.80 22.34 2.00
C GLN A 314 13.63 23.33 1.91
N GLU A 315 13.86 24.52 1.33
CA GLU A 315 12.83 25.52 1.13
C GLU A 315 11.71 25.02 0.23
N LEU A 316 12.05 24.49 -0.97
CA LEU A 316 11.08 23.94 -1.93
C LEU A 316 10.27 22.79 -1.33
N LEU A 317 10.92 21.91 -0.58
CA LEU A 317 10.23 20.76 0.02
C LEU A 317 9.31 21.21 1.16
N THR A 318 9.74 22.19 1.96
CA THR A 318 8.92 22.78 3.02
C THR A 318 7.67 23.43 2.43
N GLU A 319 7.81 24.24 1.39
CA GLU A 319 6.70 24.90 0.69
C GLU A 319 5.70 23.89 0.15
N THR A 320 6.18 22.87 -0.56
CA THR A 320 5.30 21.86 -1.20
C THR A 320 4.63 20.92 -0.22
N CYS A 321 5.22 20.69 0.97
CA CYS A 321 4.61 19.93 2.06
C CYS A 321 3.68 20.75 2.96
N GLN A 322 3.60 22.08 2.82
CA GLN A 322 2.88 22.95 3.73
C GLN A 322 1.39 22.58 3.85
N VAL A 323 0.70 22.43 2.74
CA VAL A 323 -0.75 22.12 2.71
C VAL A 323 -1.04 20.79 3.42
N GLY A 324 -0.28 19.75 3.10
CA GLY A 324 -0.43 18.45 3.75
C GLY A 324 -0.13 18.51 5.25
N GLY A 325 0.90 19.29 5.63
CA GLY A 325 1.27 19.49 7.03
C GLY A 325 0.18 20.21 7.83
N GLN A 326 -0.48 21.21 7.25
CA GLN A 326 -1.61 21.91 7.85
C GLN A 326 -2.81 20.97 8.05
N LEU A 327 -3.15 20.16 7.05
CA LEU A 327 -4.23 19.17 7.17
C LEU A 327 -4.01 18.17 8.32
N LEU A 328 -2.75 17.80 8.56
CA LEU A 328 -2.37 16.91 9.66
C LEU A 328 -2.16 17.62 10.99
N GLY A 329 -2.40 18.93 11.08
CA GLY A 329 -2.14 19.73 12.29
C GLY A 329 -0.66 19.76 12.73
N ARG A 330 0.28 19.54 11.80
CA ARG A 330 1.73 19.53 12.06
C ARG A 330 2.38 20.89 11.85
N ILE A 331 1.74 21.76 11.10
CA ILE A 331 2.16 23.13 10.77
C ILE A 331 0.96 24.05 11.00
N ALA A 332 1.20 25.24 11.59
CA ALA A 332 0.19 26.25 11.85
C ALA A 332 -0.22 27.01 10.55
#